data_0d55b30bfc82523c68032a1d7b6e2b80
#
_entry.id   0d55b30bfc82523c68032a1d7b6e2b80
#
_cell.length_a   1.000
_cell.length_b   1.000
_cell.length_c   1.000
_cell.angle_alpha   90.00
_cell.angle_beta   90.00
_cell.angle_gamma   90.00
#
_symmetry.space_group_name_H-M   'P 1'
#
loop_
_entity.id
_entity.type
_entity.pdbx_description
1 polymer ?
#
loop_
_entity_poly.entity_id
_entity_poly.type
_entity_poly.pdbx_seq_one_letter_code
_entity_poly.pdbx_strand_id
1 'polypeptide(L)'
;MADQVLSALERLFARWQQQGESRGSLPLCEVEEGGRSPCELGEPHAGMVAWRPFAREEPEDFTALEEALELTLHPAAKAFYGHWFSRPLTLWYKGMTLSLIQPWNAQDMDLLKENLIGHLLMLRKLKRTPTLFLAGCRDEMGLISLDNESGAVWFERLDSGRRTQLSPDLATFLDRLVP
;
A
#
# COMPACT_ATOMS: atom_id res chain seq x y z
N MET A 1 13.82 9.68 -6.70
CA MET A 1 12.35 9.61 -6.45
C MET A 1 11.94 8.26 -5.86
N ALA A 2 12.22 7.14 -6.53
CA ALA A 2 11.94 5.80 -5.94
C ALA A 2 12.67 5.58 -4.60
N ASP A 3 13.94 5.94 -4.52
CA ASP A 3 14.74 5.80 -3.30
C ASP A 3 14.19 6.63 -2.12
N GLN A 4 13.59 7.76 -2.40
CA GLN A 4 12.93 8.58 -1.37
C GLN A 4 11.68 7.88 -0.81
N VAL A 5 10.92 7.21 -1.67
CA VAL A 5 9.75 6.42 -1.26
C VAL A 5 10.19 5.23 -0.40
N LEU A 6 11.24 4.51 -0.80
CA LEU A 6 11.78 3.39 -0.03
C LEU A 6 12.24 3.85 1.37
N SER A 7 12.98 4.94 1.44
CA SER A 7 13.43 5.50 2.72
C SER A 7 12.26 5.97 3.59
N ALA A 8 11.20 6.55 2.99
CA ALA A 8 10.01 6.96 3.71
C ALA A 8 9.22 5.77 4.25
N LEU A 9 9.11 4.68 3.48
CA LEU A 9 8.49 3.42 3.94
C LEU A 9 9.26 2.81 5.12
N GLU A 10 10.59 2.74 5.03
CA GLU A 10 11.43 2.26 6.13
C GLU A 10 11.18 3.07 7.41
N ARG A 11 11.16 4.39 7.31
CA ARG A 11 10.88 5.26 8.46
C ARG A 11 9.47 5.03 9.01
N LEU A 12 8.48 4.87 8.14
CA LEU A 12 7.10 4.61 8.55
C LEU A 12 6.97 3.28 9.29
N PHE A 13 7.52 2.21 8.74
CA PHE A 13 7.51 0.90 9.39
C PHE A 13 8.26 0.90 10.72
N ALA A 14 9.39 1.63 10.80
CA ALA A 14 10.13 1.79 12.04
C ALA A 14 9.29 2.51 13.12
N ARG A 15 8.60 3.61 12.76
CA ARG A 15 7.69 4.32 13.69
C ARG A 15 6.56 3.42 14.15
N TRP A 16 5.97 2.67 13.24
CA TRP A 16 4.87 1.74 13.55
C TRP A 16 5.32 0.63 14.49
N GLN A 17 6.49 0.03 14.26
CA GLN A 17 7.08 -0.99 15.14
C GLN A 17 7.40 -0.42 16.54
N GLN A 18 8.01 0.74 16.62
CA GLN A 18 8.31 1.40 17.90
C GLN A 18 7.06 1.65 18.73
N GLN A 19 5.98 2.06 18.11
CA GLN A 19 4.71 2.24 18.80
C GLN A 19 4.15 0.93 19.32
N GLY A 20 4.27 -0.16 18.57
CA GLY A 20 3.88 -1.50 19.01
C GLY A 20 4.72 -1.99 20.19
N GLU A 21 6.04 -1.83 20.11
CA GLU A 21 6.97 -2.20 21.18
C GLU A 21 6.70 -1.43 22.48
N SER A 22 6.36 -0.15 22.40
CA SER A 22 6.00 0.66 23.57
C SER A 22 4.74 0.15 24.30
N ARG A 23 3.90 -0.62 23.61
CA ARG A 23 2.72 -1.29 24.18
C ARG A 23 3.02 -2.67 24.75
N GLY A 24 4.26 -3.14 24.65
CA GLY A 24 4.76 -4.36 25.27
C GLY A 24 4.42 -5.68 24.56
N SER A 25 3.88 -5.63 23.35
CA SER A 25 3.57 -6.84 22.58
C SER A 25 3.76 -6.65 21.10
N LEU A 26 4.17 -7.72 20.40
CA LEU A 26 4.17 -7.77 18.94
C LEU A 26 2.70 -7.79 18.43
N PRO A 27 2.43 -7.18 17.29
CA PRO A 27 1.12 -7.30 16.68
C PRO A 27 0.83 -8.75 16.30
N LEU A 28 -0.41 -9.16 16.49
CA LEU A 28 -0.90 -10.48 16.12
C LEU A 28 -1.88 -10.36 14.96
N CYS A 29 -1.91 -11.38 14.12
CA CYS A 29 -2.92 -11.54 13.08
C CYS A 29 -3.40 -12.99 13.03
N GLU A 30 -4.57 -13.19 12.45
CA GLU A 30 -5.07 -14.54 12.17
C GLU A 30 -4.22 -15.19 11.09
N VAL A 31 -4.01 -16.50 11.21
CA VAL A 31 -3.37 -17.31 10.18
C VAL A 31 -4.34 -17.45 9.00
N GLU A 32 -3.91 -17.05 7.82
CA GLU A 32 -4.73 -17.16 6.62
C GLU A 32 -4.59 -18.54 5.96
N GLU A 33 -5.70 -19.06 5.46
CA GLU A 33 -5.74 -20.31 4.70
C GLU A 33 -4.99 -20.20 3.35
N GLY A 34 -4.78 -18.99 2.85
CA GLY A 34 -4.12 -18.68 1.58
C GLY A 34 -2.60 -18.82 1.58
N GLY A 35 -1.99 -19.28 2.66
CA GLY A 35 -0.55 -19.50 2.77
C GLY A 35 0.16 -18.56 3.77
N ARG A 36 1.37 -18.99 4.12
CA ARG A 36 2.23 -18.27 5.07
C ARG A 36 2.84 -17.00 4.43
N SER A 37 3.21 -16.08 5.28
CA SER A 37 3.90 -14.85 4.87
C SER A 37 5.31 -14.79 5.46
N PRO A 38 6.28 -14.21 4.74
CA PRO A 38 7.60 -13.89 5.32
C PRO A 38 7.52 -12.91 6.52
N CYS A 39 6.40 -12.21 6.67
CA CYS A 39 6.15 -11.31 7.81
C CYS A 39 5.94 -12.05 9.12
N GLU A 40 5.52 -13.32 9.09
CA GLU A 40 5.17 -14.10 10.27
C GLU A 40 6.42 -14.44 11.11
N LEU A 41 6.29 -14.28 12.42
CA LEU A 41 7.34 -14.54 13.40
C LEU A 41 6.97 -15.75 14.25
N GLY A 42 7.74 -16.82 14.12
CA GLY A 42 7.53 -18.05 14.89
C GLY A 42 6.33 -18.87 14.42
N GLU A 43 5.88 -19.77 15.29
CA GLU A 43 4.76 -20.65 15.03
C GLU A 43 3.43 -20.06 15.49
N PRO A 44 2.33 -20.31 14.77
CA PRO A 44 1.02 -19.88 15.21
C PRO A 44 0.61 -20.54 16.53
N HIS A 45 -0.14 -19.78 17.33
CA HIS A 45 -0.75 -20.26 18.56
C HIS A 45 -2.21 -19.84 18.60
N ALA A 46 -3.11 -20.80 18.81
CA ALA A 46 -4.58 -20.58 18.82
C ALA A 46 -5.10 -19.83 17.59
N GLY A 47 -4.55 -20.15 16.42
CA GLY A 47 -4.94 -19.51 15.15
C GLY A 47 -4.37 -18.12 14.92
N MET A 48 -3.53 -17.64 15.82
CA MET A 48 -2.90 -16.32 15.75
C MET A 48 -1.39 -16.44 15.60
N VAL A 49 -0.77 -15.50 14.90
CA VAL A 49 0.68 -15.43 14.72
C VAL A 49 1.17 -13.99 14.87
N ALA A 50 2.33 -13.84 15.51
CA ALA A 50 3.00 -12.55 15.57
C ALA A 50 3.59 -12.21 14.20
N TRP A 51 3.65 -10.92 13.87
CA TRP A 51 4.15 -10.47 12.58
C TRP A 51 4.81 -9.10 12.64
N ARG A 52 5.58 -8.78 11.63
CA ARG A 52 6.11 -7.44 11.37
C ARG A 52 6.30 -7.23 9.86
N PRO A 53 6.36 -5.99 9.37
CA PRO A 53 6.73 -5.73 7.98
C PRO A 53 8.05 -6.39 7.61
N PHE A 54 8.11 -6.96 6.42
CA PHE A 54 9.27 -7.70 5.91
C PHE A 54 9.82 -7.07 4.64
N ALA A 55 11.09 -6.65 4.66
CA ALA A 55 11.78 -6.13 3.49
C ALA A 55 12.13 -7.28 2.53
N ARG A 56 11.71 -7.17 1.28
CA ARG A 56 11.99 -8.20 0.26
C ARG A 56 13.43 -8.08 -0.23
N GLU A 57 14.05 -9.22 -0.50
CA GLU A 57 15.40 -9.27 -1.10
C GLU A 57 15.37 -8.81 -2.55
N GLU A 58 14.35 -9.23 -3.30
CA GLU A 58 14.14 -8.83 -4.69
C GLU A 58 12.83 -8.06 -4.83
N PRO A 59 12.85 -6.90 -5.53
CA PRO A 59 11.63 -6.16 -5.79
C PRO A 59 10.72 -6.90 -6.75
N GLU A 60 9.43 -6.63 -6.66
CA GLU A 60 8.42 -7.18 -7.58
C GLU A 60 8.62 -6.65 -9.00
N ASP A 61 8.39 -7.50 -9.97
CA ASP A 61 8.39 -7.16 -11.40
C ASP A 61 6.96 -6.85 -11.87
N PHE A 62 6.73 -5.62 -12.33
CA PHE A 62 5.45 -5.15 -12.84
C PHE A 62 5.39 -5.13 -14.38
N THR A 63 6.41 -5.63 -15.07
CA THR A 63 6.53 -5.55 -16.53
C THR A 63 5.30 -6.16 -17.24
N ALA A 64 4.87 -7.33 -16.82
CA ALA A 64 3.71 -8.00 -17.44
C ALA A 64 2.42 -7.18 -17.29
N LEU A 65 2.22 -6.53 -16.14
CA LEU A 65 1.08 -5.65 -15.90
C LEU A 65 1.15 -4.40 -16.80
N GLU A 66 2.33 -3.81 -16.89
CA GLU A 66 2.57 -2.61 -17.73
C GLU A 66 2.33 -2.93 -19.21
N GLU A 67 2.81 -4.07 -19.70
CA GLU A 67 2.60 -4.53 -21.07
C GLU A 67 1.11 -4.80 -21.36
N ALA A 68 0.43 -5.48 -20.43
CA ALA A 68 -1.00 -5.80 -20.60
C ALA A 68 -1.90 -4.56 -20.67
N LEU A 69 -1.52 -3.50 -19.97
CA LEU A 69 -2.28 -2.24 -19.93
C LEU A 69 -1.74 -1.19 -20.90
N GLU A 70 -0.63 -1.45 -21.56
CA GLU A 70 0.08 -0.45 -22.37
C GLU A 70 0.29 0.86 -21.60
N LEU A 71 0.72 0.72 -20.33
CA LEU A 71 0.87 1.80 -19.38
C LEU A 71 2.12 1.58 -18.53
N THR A 72 2.99 2.59 -18.43
CA THR A 72 4.11 2.57 -17.49
C THR A 72 3.63 3.07 -16.12
N LEU A 73 3.85 2.27 -15.08
CA LEU A 73 3.55 2.67 -13.72
C LEU A 73 4.56 3.73 -13.23
N HIS A 74 4.07 4.69 -12.48
CA HIS A 74 4.94 5.69 -11.87
C HIS A 74 5.98 4.99 -10.95
N PRO A 75 7.27 5.40 -10.99
CA PRO A 75 8.31 4.75 -10.18
C PRO A 75 8.02 4.71 -8.68
N ALA A 76 7.34 5.73 -8.15
CA ALA A 76 6.91 5.76 -6.76
C ALA A 76 5.93 4.62 -6.40
N ALA A 77 5.04 4.24 -7.33
CA ALA A 77 4.11 3.14 -7.13
C ALA A 77 4.83 1.78 -7.09
N LYS A 78 5.78 1.58 -8.01
CA LYS A 78 6.59 0.35 -8.01
C LYS A 78 7.41 0.21 -6.74
N ALA A 79 7.99 1.30 -6.25
CA ALA A 79 8.71 1.33 -4.98
C ALA A 79 7.77 1.01 -3.80
N PHE A 80 6.59 1.60 -3.80
CA PHE A 80 5.61 1.43 -2.73
C PHE A 80 5.11 -0.01 -2.60
N TYR A 81 4.77 -0.65 -3.71
CA TYR A 81 4.20 -2.00 -3.71
C TYR A 81 5.23 -3.13 -3.76
N GLY A 82 6.41 -2.88 -4.31
CA GLY A 82 7.32 -3.93 -4.76
C GLY A 82 8.41 -4.33 -3.79
N HIS A 83 8.60 -3.63 -2.67
CA HIS A 83 9.78 -3.82 -1.82
C HIS A 83 9.49 -4.37 -0.43
N TRP A 84 8.23 -4.44 -0.02
CA TRP A 84 7.84 -4.89 1.31
C TRP A 84 6.64 -5.83 1.25
N PHE A 85 6.59 -6.75 2.21
CA PHE A 85 5.36 -7.42 2.59
C PHE A 85 4.90 -6.90 3.94
N SER A 86 3.59 -6.74 4.11
CA SER A 86 2.99 -6.25 5.34
C SER A 86 1.49 -6.53 5.37
N ARG A 87 0.90 -6.51 6.54
CA ARG A 87 -0.55 -6.32 6.68
C ARG A 87 -0.91 -4.88 6.34
N PRO A 88 -2.17 -4.60 5.99
CA PRO A 88 -2.65 -3.22 5.93
C PRO A 88 -2.42 -2.52 7.27
N LEU A 89 -1.87 -1.32 7.23
CA LEU A 89 -1.59 -0.54 8.44
C LEU A 89 -2.67 0.52 8.64
N THR A 90 -3.29 0.53 9.82
CA THR A 90 -4.18 1.62 10.21
C THR A 90 -3.35 2.80 10.67
N LEU A 91 -3.49 3.91 9.96
CA LEU A 91 -2.69 5.12 10.15
C LEU A 91 -3.60 6.35 10.11
N TRP A 92 -3.07 7.49 10.53
CA TRP A 92 -3.75 8.77 10.51
C TRP A 92 -3.01 9.79 9.65
N TYR A 93 -3.77 10.57 8.91
CA TYR A 93 -3.30 11.72 8.15
C TYR A 93 -4.24 12.91 8.41
N LYS A 94 -3.75 13.94 9.11
CA LYS A 94 -4.53 15.15 9.42
C LYS A 94 -5.94 14.85 9.95
N GLY A 95 -6.05 13.91 10.90
CA GLY A 95 -7.32 13.52 11.50
C GLY A 95 -8.15 12.52 10.70
N MET A 96 -7.72 12.14 9.51
CA MET A 96 -8.36 11.10 8.70
C MET A 96 -7.72 9.75 8.98
N THR A 97 -8.54 8.76 9.31
CA THR A 97 -8.08 7.37 9.45
C THR A 97 -8.03 6.71 8.09
N LEU A 98 -6.95 6.01 7.80
CA LEU A 98 -6.75 5.27 6.56
C LEU A 98 -6.14 3.89 6.82
N SER A 99 -6.34 2.99 5.87
CA SER A 99 -5.72 1.66 5.86
C SER A 99 -4.75 1.59 4.69
N LEU A 100 -3.44 1.64 4.99
CA LEU A 100 -2.40 1.59 3.97
C LEU A 100 -2.32 0.20 3.37
N ILE A 101 -2.38 0.10 2.04
CA ILE A 101 -2.41 -1.17 1.31
C ILE A 101 -1.00 -1.64 1.03
N GLN A 102 -0.67 -2.85 1.48
CA GLN A 102 0.57 -3.56 1.16
C GLN A 102 0.26 -5.04 0.93
N PRO A 103 1.01 -5.74 0.07
CA PRO A 103 0.81 -7.17 -0.10
C PRO A 103 1.35 -7.94 1.11
N TRP A 104 0.63 -8.99 1.50
CA TRP A 104 1.01 -9.87 2.62
C TRP A 104 2.06 -10.91 2.23
N ASN A 105 1.91 -11.48 1.04
CA ASN A 105 2.79 -12.51 0.49
C ASN A 105 2.70 -12.49 -1.05
N ALA A 106 3.38 -13.43 -1.71
CA ALA A 106 3.38 -13.49 -3.18
C ALA A 106 1.99 -13.71 -3.78
N GLN A 107 1.14 -14.50 -3.14
CA GLN A 107 -0.24 -14.73 -3.61
C GLN A 107 -1.09 -13.47 -3.49
N ASP A 108 -0.94 -12.74 -2.39
CA ASP A 108 -1.63 -11.47 -2.18
C ASP A 108 -1.13 -10.40 -3.15
N MET A 109 0.15 -10.44 -3.53
CA MET A 109 0.70 -9.59 -4.59
C MET A 109 0.04 -9.86 -5.94
N ASP A 110 -0.22 -11.11 -6.29
CA ASP A 110 -0.92 -11.45 -7.53
C ASP A 110 -2.35 -10.90 -7.53
N LEU A 111 -3.05 -11.02 -6.42
CA LEU A 111 -4.38 -10.43 -6.24
C LEU A 111 -4.35 -8.90 -6.31
N LEU A 112 -3.35 -8.27 -5.70
CA LEU A 112 -3.13 -6.82 -5.79
C LEU A 112 -2.95 -6.37 -7.24
N LYS A 113 -2.15 -7.09 -8.02
CA LYS A 113 -1.96 -6.82 -9.46
C LYS A 113 -3.26 -6.93 -10.24
N GLU A 114 -4.07 -7.95 -9.99
CA GLU A 114 -5.39 -8.10 -10.60
C GLU A 114 -6.31 -6.92 -10.26
N ASN A 115 -6.31 -6.49 -9.00
CA ASN A 115 -7.09 -5.35 -8.54
C ASN A 115 -6.62 -4.03 -9.15
N LEU A 116 -5.31 -3.85 -9.31
CA LEU A 116 -4.72 -2.69 -10.01
C LEU A 116 -5.16 -2.65 -11.48
N ILE A 117 -5.13 -3.79 -12.17
CA ILE A 117 -5.59 -3.90 -13.55
C ILE A 117 -7.07 -3.52 -13.65
N GLY A 118 -7.91 -4.08 -12.78
CA GLY A 118 -9.34 -3.77 -12.75
C GLY A 118 -9.63 -2.30 -12.51
N HIS A 119 -8.92 -1.69 -11.56
CA HIS A 119 -9.03 -0.26 -11.24
C HIS A 119 -8.64 0.62 -12.45
N LEU A 120 -7.50 0.34 -13.07
CA LEU A 120 -7.01 1.11 -14.21
C LEU A 120 -7.92 0.97 -15.44
N LEU A 121 -8.46 -0.22 -15.69
CA LEU A 121 -9.45 -0.44 -16.75
C LEU A 121 -10.76 0.31 -16.48
N MET A 122 -11.21 0.34 -15.23
CA MET A 122 -12.38 1.12 -14.83
C MET A 122 -12.18 2.62 -15.11
N LEU A 123 -11.03 3.18 -14.69
CA LEU A 123 -10.71 4.58 -14.94
C LEU A 123 -10.66 4.90 -16.44
N ARG A 124 -10.06 4.02 -17.23
CA ARG A 124 -9.99 4.15 -18.69
C ARG A 124 -11.40 4.18 -19.31
N LYS A 125 -12.29 3.29 -18.89
CA LYS A 125 -13.68 3.25 -19.31
C LYS A 125 -14.44 4.53 -18.96
N LEU A 126 -14.16 5.10 -17.78
CA LEU A 126 -14.76 6.35 -17.31
C LEU A 126 -14.06 7.60 -17.89
N LYS A 127 -13.04 7.42 -18.72
CA LYS A 127 -12.23 8.51 -19.31
C LYS A 127 -11.58 9.40 -18.24
N ARG A 128 -11.19 8.79 -17.11
CA ARG A 128 -10.44 9.44 -16.04
C ARG A 128 -8.96 9.14 -16.18
N THR A 129 -8.11 10.08 -15.75
CA THR A 129 -6.65 9.88 -15.76
C THR A 129 -6.25 8.77 -14.79
N PRO A 130 -5.20 7.98 -15.14
CA PRO A 130 -4.80 6.84 -14.31
C PRO A 130 -4.32 7.24 -12.93
N THR A 131 -4.87 6.60 -11.91
CA THR A 131 -4.39 6.63 -10.54
C THR A 131 -4.20 5.22 -10.01
N LEU A 132 -3.36 5.09 -8.97
CA LEU A 132 -3.09 3.82 -8.31
C LEU A 132 -3.50 3.95 -6.85
N PHE A 133 -4.29 3.03 -6.32
CA PHE A 133 -4.75 3.11 -4.95
C PHE A 133 -3.59 2.85 -3.96
N LEU A 134 -3.49 3.64 -2.91
CA LEU A 134 -2.49 3.53 -1.85
C LEU A 134 -3.10 3.10 -0.52
N ALA A 135 -4.30 3.58 -0.22
CA ALA A 135 -4.98 3.33 1.04
C ALA A 135 -6.49 3.44 0.89
N GLY A 136 -7.19 2.60 1.65
CA GLY A 136 -8.63 2.71 1.83
C GLY A 136 -8.99 3.71 2.95
N CYS A 137 -10.19 4.25 2.89
CA CYS A 137 -10.76 5.14 3.88
C CYS A 137 -12.01 4.53 4.51
N ARG A 138 -12.57 5.16 5.56
CA ARG A 138 -13.83 4.72 6.15
C ARG A 138 -15.00 4.78 5.18
N ASP A 139 -15.02 5.78 4.32
CA ASP A 139 -15.99 5.89 3.22
C ASP A 139 -15.52 4.98 2.09
N GLU A 140 -16.32 3.97 1.76
CA GLU A 140 -16.01 3.00 0.69
C GLU A 140 -15.84 3.63 -0.68
N MET A 141 -16.41 4.81 -0.92
CA MET A 141 -16.24 5.57 -2.16
C MET A 141 -15.00 6.48 -2.13
N GLY A 142 -14.36 6.62 -0.97
CA GLY A 142 -13.14 7.40 -0.80
C GLY A 142 -11.89 6.54 -0.91
N LEU A 143 -10.86 7.06 -1.57
CA LEU A 143 -9.62 6.37 -1.83
C LEU A 143 -8.45 7.34 -1.75
N ILE A 144 -7.36 6.94 -1.10
CA ILE A 144 -6.08 7.63 -1.24
C ILE A 144 -5.36 7.00 -2.43
N SER A 145 -5.00 7.82 -3.41
CA SER A 145 -4.39 7.35 -4.66
C SER A 145 -3.17 8.15 -5.07
N LEU A 146 -2.35 7.54 -5.90
CA LEU A 146 -1.20 8.16 -6.54
C LEU A 146 -1.55 8.49 -7.98
N ASP A 147 -1.38 9.75 -8.37
CA ASP A 147 -1.48 10.11 -9.79
C ASP A 147 -0.33 9.47 -10.56
N ASN A 148 -0.67 8.65 -11.55
CA ASN A 148 0.34 7.91 -12.32
C ASN A 148 1.23 8.81 -13.18
N GLU A 149 0.80 10.00 -13.50
CA GLU A 149 1.56 10.96 -14.30
C GLU A 149 2.51 11.80 -13.44
N SER A 150 1.96 12.48 -12.44
CA SER A 150 2.72 13.43 -11.61
C SER A 150 3.38 12.82 -10.36
N GLY A 151 2.86 11.70 -9.87
CA GLY A 151 3.27 11.14 -8.58
C GLY A 151 2.67 11.85 -7.37
N ALA A 152 1.75 12.79 -7.58
CA ALA A 152 1.04 13.44 -6.48
C ALA A 152 0.09 12.46 -5.77
N VAL A 153 -0.14 12.69 -4.49
CA VAL A 153 -1.07 11.91 -3.68
C VAL A 153 -2.40 12.65 -3.57
N TRP A 154 -3.47 11.93 -3.86
CA TRP A 154 -4.83 12.47 -3.95
C TRP A 154 -5.78 11.77 -3.01
N PHE A 155 -6.78 12.50 -2.52
CA PHE A 155 -8.03 11.91 -2.06
C PHE A 155 -8.98 11.86 -3.26
N GLU A 156 -9.40 10.67 -3.64
CA GLU A 156 -10.23 10.44 -4.83
C GLU A 156 -11.57 9.85 -4.42
N ARG A 157 -12.64 10.41 -4.99
CA ARG A 157 -13.97 9.83 -4.87
C ARG A 157 -14.30 9.01 -6.12
N LEU A 158 -14.53 7.73 -5.94
CA LEU A 158 -14.79 6.81 -7.04
C LEU A 158 -16.15 7.06 -7.70
N ASP A 159 -17.16 7.46 -6.93
CA ASP A 159 -18.51 7.77 -7.41
C ASP A 159 -18.53 9.01 -8.33
N SER A 160 -17.98 10.11 -7.91
CA SER A 160 -18.01 11.39 -8.64
C SER A 160 -16.78 11.67 -9.49
N GLY A 161 -15.67 10.95 -9.26
CA GLY A 161 -14.38 11.24 -9.89
C GLY A 161 -13.68 12.48 -9.32
N ARG A 162 -14.20 13.03 -8.23
CA ARG A 162 -13.64 14.21 -7.58
C ARG A 162 -12.30 13.89 -6.94
N ARG A 163 -11.30 14.75 -7.16
CA ARG A 163 -9.93 14.56 -6.65
C ARG A 163 -9.46 15.79 -5.91
N THR A 164 -8.84 15.59 -4.75
CA THR A 164 -8.24 16.64 -3.93
C THR A 164 -6.80 16.25 -3.60
N GLN A 165 -5.85 17.11 -3.94
CA GLN A 165 -4.44 16.82 -3.66
C GLN A 165 -4.15 16.90 -2.16
N LEU A 166 -3.53 15.85 -1.64
CA LEU A 166 -3.09 15.76 -0.23
C LEU A 166 -1.61 16.06 -0.08
N SER A 167 -0.79 15.68 -1.04
CA SER A 167 0.65 15.84 -1.00
C SER A 167 1.22 15.94 -2.42
N PRO A 168 2.31 16.70 -2.64
CA PRO A 168 2.92 16.81 -3.96
C PRO A 168 3.65 15.51 -4.38
N ASP A 169 4.03 14.65 -3.44
CA ASP A 169 4.70 13.38 -3.71
C ASP A 169 4.43 12.35 -2.60
N LEU A 170 4.70 11.08 -2.93
CA LEU A 170 4.41 9.95 -2.03
C LEU A 170 5.33 9.93 -0.80
N ALA A 171 6.62 10.23 -0.96
CA ALA A 171 7.55 10.22 0.15
C ALA A 171 7.14 11.22 1.25
N THR A 172 6.78 12.43 0.85
CA THR A 172 6.27 13.46 1.77
C THR A 172 4.98 13.01 2.46
N PHE A 173 4.07 12.37 1.72
CA PHE A 173 2.84 11.83 2.28
C PHE A 173 3.12 10.76 3.34
N LEU A 174 3.98 9.78 3.03
CA LEU A 174 4.34 8.69 3.94
C LEU A 174 5.00 9.22 5.22
N ASP A 175 5.87 10.22 5.12
CA ASP A 175 6.52 10.81 6.29
C ASP A 175 5.56 11.55 7.23
N ARG A 176 4.39 11.95 6.74
CA ARG A 176 3.34 12.62 7.54
C ARG A 176 2.31 11.66 8.13
N LEU A 177 2.36 10.39 7.78
CA LEU A 177 1.47 9.38 8.35
C LEU A 177 1.84 9.10 9.81
N VAL A 178 0.83 9.01 10.66
CA VAL A 178 0.99 8.74 12.09
C VAL A 178 0.41 7.37 12.41
N PRO A 179 1.22 6.46 13.03
CA PRO A 179 0.74 5.15 13.47
C PRO A 179 -0.33 5.23 14.56
#